data_22ce45e12b73f040225ea62ac820fa43
#
_entry.id   22ce45e12b73f040225ea62ac820fa43
#
_cell.length_a   1.000
_cell.length_b   1.000
_cell.length_c   1.000
_cell.angle_alpha   90.00
_cell.angle_beta   90.00
_cell.angle_gamma   90.00
#
_symmetry.space_group_name_H-M   'P 1'
#
loop_
_entity.id
_entity.type
_entity.pdbx_description
1 polymer ?
#
loop_
_entity_poly.entity_id
_entity_poly.type
_entity_poly.pdbx_seq_one_letter_code
_entity_poly.pdbx_strand_id
1 'polypeptide(L)'
;MKTMTILGSTGSIGTQALEVAAKHNIKVKALAANSDVEKLAAQAKELMPERVCIYREDKKSELEKLLSGTGIKISTGMEGLKEIARMDGVDIMLNSVVGMVGLVPTLTAIEKGTDIALANKETLVAGGELVIKAAAEKGVKIYPVDSEHSAIFQCLQGNEGNKLKGIILTASGGPFFGKTKSDLGGVTVEQALNHPNWSMGRKITIDSATLMNKGLEFIEAMWLFKLRPEQIEIVVHRQSVVHSAVEYEDNSVIAQLGVPDMKIPIQYALLYPERVECDVKKLSLTDYGKLTFEKPDYDTFDCLRACIKAVTIGGNLPAAVNGANEEAVAAFLDGRVDFLDIGRIVMSVCDSTPRKEIKCVEDVLEADRKARERAKELIGA
;
A
#
# COMPACT_ATOMS: atom_id res chain seq x y z
N MET A 1 21.49 17.92 0.26
CA MET A 1 21.07 16.80 1.13
C MET A 1 19.57 16.68 0.98
N LYS A 2 19.08 15.52 0.56
CA LYS A 2 17.65 15.27 0.37
C LYS A 2 16.92 15.29 1.72
N THR A 3 15.69 15.79 1.71
CA THR A 3 14.84 15.94 2.91
C THR A 3 13.56 15.15 2.75
N MET A 4 13.08 14.53 3.82
CA MET A 4 11.85 13.76 3.79
C MET A 4 10.98 13.93 5.03
N THR A 5 9.70 13.62 4.86
CA THR A 5 8.76 13.37 5.97
C THR A 5 8.22 11.95 5.86
N ILE A 6 7.86 11.34 6.99
CA ILE A 6 7.36 9.96 7.04
C ILE A 6 6.03 9.91 7.76
N LEU A 7 5.00 9.48 7.07
CA LEU A 7 3.73 9.09 7.65
C LEU A 7 3.73 7.57 7.89
N GLY A 8 3.61 7.13 9.14
CA GLY A 8 3.69 5.72 9.53
C GLY A 8 5.10 5.25 9.90
N SER A 9 5.91 6.09 10.54
CA SER A 9 7.32 5.82 10.86
C SER A 9 7.57 4.61 11.76
N THR A 10 6.61 4.24 12.60
CA THR A 10 6.72 3.11 13.53
C THR A 10 6.35 1.76 12.90
N GLY A 11 5.74 1.77 11.71
CA GLY A 11 5.40 0.57 10.94
C GLY A 11 6.63 -0.09 10.28
N SER A 12 6.42 -1.25 9.66
CA SER A 12 7.49 -2.00 8.98
C SER A 12 8.19 -1.18 7.89
N ILE A 13 7.42 -0.53 7.01
CA ILE A 13 7.96 0.29 5.91
C ILE A 13 8.66 1.54 6.48
N GLY A 14 8.02 2.23 7.43
CA GLY A 14 8.59 3.43 8.04
C GLY A 14 9.92 3.17 8.74
N THR A 15 10.04 2.06 9.47
CA THR A 15 11.29 1.67 10.15
C THR A 15 12.41 1.39 9.15
N GLN A 16 12.12 0.62 8.09
CA GLN A 16 13.10 0.36 7.02
C GLN A 16 13.47 1.62 6.25
N ALA A 17 12.52 2.55 6.06
CA ALA A 17 12.81 3.84 5.43
C ALA A 17 13.75 4.71 6.29
N LEU A 18 13.65 4.64 7.62
CA LEU A 18 14.59 5.31 8.51
C LEU A 18 16.00 4.71 8.42
N GLU A 19 16.13 3.39 8.30
CA GLU A 19 17.43 2.74 8.06
C GLU A 19 18.05 3.21 6.73
N VAL A 20 17.25 3.28 5.66
CA VAL A 20 17.67 3.82 4.35
C VAL A 20 18.07 5.29 4.48
N ALA A 21 17.28 6.10 5.18
CA ALA A 21 17.54 7.52 5.38
C ALA A 21 18.88 7.75 6.12
N ALA A 22 19.13 6.96 7.17
CA ALA A 22 20.39 7.04 7.93
C ALA A 22 21.60 6.65 7.06
N LYS A 23 21.51 5.54 6.31
CA LYS A 23 22.60 5.06 5.44
C LYS A 23 22.96 6.08 4.34
N HIS A 24 21.97 6.78 3.80
CA HIS A 24 22.18 7.67 2.64
C HIS A 24 22.08 9.16 3.00
N ASN A 25 22.19 9.52 4.29
CA ASN A 25 22.17 10.90 4.76
C ASN A 25 20.96 11.71 4.29
N ILE A 26 19.75 11.09 4.27
CA ILE A 26 18.50 11.79 4.02
C ILE A 26 18.01 12.41 5.33
N LYS A 27 17.79 13.73 5.34
CA LYS A 27 17.31 14.43 6.53
C LYS A 27 15.81 14.18 6.73
N VAL A 28 15.44 13.58 7.86
CA VAL A 28 14.05 13.40 8.25
C VAL A 28 13.56 14.63 9.01
N LYS A 29 12.60 15.36 8.44
CA LYS A 29 12.07 16.61 9.02
C LYS A 29 10.86 16.39 9.92
N ALA A 30 10.05 15.37 9.66
CA ALA A 30 8.93 15.02 10.51
C ALA A 30 8.59 13.53 10.45
N LEU A 31 7.99 13.05 11.54
CA LEU A 31 7.53 11.67 11.73
C LEU A 31 6.07 11.66 12.15
N ALA A 32 5.32 10.69 11.66
CA ALA A 32 3.97 10.42 12.17
C ALA A 32 3.78 8.93 12.48
N ALA A 33 3.04 8.64 13.55
CA ALA A 33 2.60 7.31 13.92
C ALA A 33 1.12 7.30 14.32
N ASN A 34 0.49 6.13 14.35
CA ASN A 34 -0.90 6.01 14.78
C ASN A 34 -1.02 6.13 16.31
N SER A 35 -0.46 5.16 17.07
CA SER A 35 -0.64 5.03 18.51
C SER A 35 0.62 4.59 19.27
N ASP A 36 1.68 4.21 18.56
CA ASP A 36 2.92 3.72 19.16
C ASP A 36 3.78 4.91 19.63
N VAL A 37 3.48 5.38 20.83
CA VAL A 37 4.10 6.57 21.44
C VAL A 37 5.56 6.33 21.76
N GLU A 38 5.89 5.17 22.33
CA GLU A 38 7.25 4.85 22.79
C GLU A 38 8.23 4.80 21.59
N LYS A 39 7.85 4.07 20.55
CA LYS A 39 8.69 3.95 19.35
C LYS A 39 8.82 5.29 18.61
N LEU A 40 7.72 6.06 18.50
CA LEU A 40 7.76 7.39 17.89
C LEU A 40 8.67 8.32 18.69
N ALA A 41 8.59 8.32 20.04
CA ALA A 41 9.44 9.13 20.88
C ALA A 41 10.93 8.74 20.80
N ALA A 42 11.23 7.45 20.71
CA ALA A 42 12.60 6.96 20.51
C ALA A 42 13.18 7.46 19.18
N GLN A 43 12.44 7.28 18.08
CA GLN A 43 12.82 7.79 16.75
C GLN A 43 13.00 9.31 16.75
N ALA A 44 12.11 10.04 17.43
CA ALA A 44 12.18 11.49 17.49
C ALA A 44 13.39 12.00 18.29
N LYS A 45 13.78 11.34 19.38
CA LYS A 45 14.97 11.69 20.15
C LYS A 45 16.27 11.43 19.39
N GLU A 46 16.30 10.38 18.58
CA GLU A 46 17.46 10.03 17.75
C GLU A 46 17.64 11.00 16.58
N LEU A 47 16.56 11.29 15.86
CA LEU A 47 16.59 12.06 14.62
C LEU A 47 16.40 13.56 14.80
N MET A 48 15.89 13.99 15.95
CA MET A 48 15.58 15.39 16.27
C MET A 48 14.81 16.11 15.15
N PRO A 49 13.66 15.56 14.69
CA PRO A 49 12.88 16.18 13.63
C PRO A 49 12.26 17.51 14.13
N GLU A 50 11.85 18.35 13.18
CA GLU A 50 11.18 19.61 13.51
C GLU A 50 9.79 19.39 14.14
N ARG A 51 9.12 18.28 13.75
CA ARG A 51 7.74 17.95 14.17
C ARG A 51 7.52 16.45 14.24
N VAL A 52 6.62 16.04 15.15
CA VAL A 52 6.02 14.70 15.18
C VAL A 52 4.50 14.79 15.26
N CYS A 53 3.81 13.78 14.73
CA CYS A 53 2.37 13.62 14.84
C CYS A 53 2.03 12.25 15.40
N ILE A 54 1.22 12.21 16.46
CA ILE A 54 0.54 11.00 16.91
C ILE A 54 -0.94 11.08 16.49
N TYR A 55 -1.39 10.14 15.65
CA TYR A 55 -2.74 10.22 15.10
C TYR A 55 -3.83 10.05 16.16
N ARG A 56 -3.63 9.13 17.11
CA ARG A 56 -4.50 8.95 18.29
C ARG A 56 -4.35 10.13 19.23
N GLU A 57 -5.35 11.01 19.28
CA GLU A 57 -5.34 12.23 20.08
C GLU A 57 -5.23 11.98 21.59
N ASP A 58 -5.82 10.85 22.07
CA ASP A 58 -5.72 10.40 23.46
C ASP A 58 -4.29 10.06 23.88
N LYS A 59 -3.36 9.88 22.94
CA LYS A 59 -1.95 9.60 23.17
C LYS A 59 -1.06 10.84 23.25
N LYS A 60 -1.60 12.03 23.00
CA LYS A 60 -0.83 13.28 22.95
C LYS A 60 -0.05 13.55 24.22
N SER A 61 -0.73 13.51 25.37
CA SER A 61 -0.12 13.84 26.67
C SER A 61 1.00 12.88 27.06
N GLU A 62 0.92 11.61 26.63
CA GLU A 62 1.98 10.61 26.83
C GLU A 62 3.22 10.97 26.01
N LEU A 63 3.03 11.33 24.73
CA LEU A 63 4.11 11.75 23.84
C LEU A 63 4.78 13.05 24.32
N GLU A 64 4.01 14.04 24.77
CA GLU A 64 4.51 15.30 25.30
C GLU A 64 5.44 15.09 26.52
N LYS A 65 5.11 14.16 27.41
CA LYS A 65 5.95 13.79 28.54
C LYS A 65 7.28 13.19 28.08
N LEU A 66 7.23 12.26 27.10
CA LEU A 66 8.43 11.59 26.59
C LEU A 66 9.36 12.53 25.81
N LEU A 67 8.82 13.55 25.15
CA LEU A 67 9.59 14.52 24.36
C LEU A 67 9.82 15.86 25.08
N SER A 68 9.52 15.92 26.40
CA SER A 68 9.75 17.12 27.20
C SER A 68 11.22 17.58 27.11
N GLY A 69 11.43 18.88 26.90
CA GLY A 69 12.76 19.48 26.78
C GLY A 69 13.45 19.33 25.41
N THR A 70 12.88 18.61 24.44
CA THR A 70 13.48 18.42 23.10
C THR A 70 13.24 19.59 22.15
N GLY A 71 12.22 20.41 22.37
CA GLY A 71 11.81 21.48 21.46
C GLY A 71 11.05 20.99 20.20
N ILE A 72 10.82 19.67 20.05
CA ILE A 72 10.10 19.08 18.93
C ILE A 72 8.61 19.46 19.01
N LYS A 73 8.05 19.96 17.92
CA LYS A 73 6.61 20.30 17.86
C LYS A 73 5.76 19.03 17.75
N ILE A 74 4.71 18.92 18.56
CA ILE A 74 3.82 17.77 18.60
C ILE A 74 2.44 18.17 18.09
N SER A 75 1.92 17.40 17.15
CA SER A 75 0.56 17.54 16.61
C SER A 75 -0.19 16.20 16.65
N THR A 76 -1.52 16.25 16.44
CA THR A 76 -2.36 15.06 16.53
C THR A 76 -3.41 15.02 15.43
N GLY A 77 -3.98 13.84 15.21
CA GLY A 77 -5.10 13.63 14.32
C GLY A 77 -4.82 13.94 12.85
N MET A 78 -5.88 14.13 12.08
CA MET A 78 -5.77 14.43 10.65
C MET A 78 -5.11 15.79 10.40
N GLU A 79 -5.40 16.81 11.21
CA GLU A 79 -4.76 18.12 11.06
C GLU A 79 -3.25 18.03 11.29
N GLY A 80 -2.80 17.22 12.24
CA GLY A 80 -1.37 16.97 12.44
C GLY A 80 -0.69 16.28 11.25
N LEU A 81 -1.36 15.35 10.58
CA LEU A 81 -0.86 14.74 9.34
C LEU A 81 -0.78 15.77 8.20
N LYS A 82 -1.80 16.64 8.07
CA LYS A 82 -1.82 17.73 7.08
C LYS A 82 -0.72 18.77 7.36
N GLU A 83 -0.44 19.08 8.61
CA GLU A 83 0.67 19.97 8.99
C GLU A 83 2.03 19.40 8.53
N ILE A 84 2.26 18.08 8.71
CA ILE A 84 3.47 17.40 8.22
C ILE A 84 3.53 17.45 6.68
N ALA A 85 2.41 17.17 6.01
CA ALA A 85 2.33 17.16 4.56
C ALA A 85 2.56 18.54 3.92
N ARG A 86 2.30 19.65 4.66
CA ARG A 86 2.50 21.04 4.20
C ARG A 86 3.86 21.63 4.56
N MET A 87 4.76 20.89 5.19
CA MET A 87 6.04 21.43 5.62
C MET A 87 6.87 21.96 4.45
N ASP A 88 7.53 23.10 4.66
CA ASP A 88 8.42 23.71 3.69
C ASP A 88 9.77 22.96 3.59
N GLY A 89 10.37 22.97 2.39
CA GLY A 89 11.68 22.39 2.15
C GLY A 89 11.72 20.88 2.37
N VAL A 90 10.65 20.19 2.00
CA VAL A 90 10.56 18.72 1.95
C VAL A 90 10.60 18.30 0.49
N ASP A 91 11.57 17.47 0.12
CA ASP A 91 11.72 16.96 -1.25
C ASP A 91 10.75 15.81 -1.52
N ILE A 92 10.52 14.95 -0.52
CA ILE A 92 9.67 13.76 -0.67
C ILE A 92 8.96 13.40 0.63
N MET A 93 7.68 13.04 0.54
CA MET A 93 6.90 12.49 1.64
C MET A 93 6.70 10.99 1.44
N LEU A 94 7.17 10.18 2.38
CA LEU A 94 6.81 8.75 2.44
C LEU A 94 5.45 8.59 3.11
N ASN A 95 4.48 8.08 2.35
CA ASN A 95 3.19 7.67 2.91
C ASN A 95 3.15 6.14 3.10
N SER A 96 3.31 5.70 4.34
CA SER A 96 3.29 4.29 4.77
C SER A 96 2.29 4.01 5.90
N VAL A 97 1.26 4.84 6.01
CA VAL A 97 0.11 4.54 6.88
C VAL A 97 -0.74 3.43 6.29
N VAL A 98 -1.61 2.85 7.10
CA VAL A 98 -2.53 1.78 6.67
C VAL A 98 -3.93 2.35 6.49
N GLY A 99 -4.61 1.95 5.41
CA GLY A 99 -6.00 2.32 5.15
C GLY A 99 -6.19 3.72 4.57
N MET A 100 -7.44 4.18 4.55
CA MET A 100 -7.88 5.43 3.91
C MET A 100 -7.26 6.72 4.48
N VAL A 101 -6.70 6.68 5.68
CA VAL A 101 -6.14 7.86 6.36
C VAL A 101 -5.02 8.54 5.57
N GLY A 102 -4.37 7.83 4.67
CA GLY A 102 -3.28 8.33 3.82
C GLY A 102 -3.73 9.24 2.67
N LEU A 103 -4.99 9.22 2.25
CA LEU A 103 -5.48 9.96 1.08
C LEU A 103 -5.36 11.48 1.26
N VAL A 104 -5.94 12.01 2.33
CA VAL A 104 -5.98 13.46 2.60
C VAL A 104 -4.57 14.07 2.72
N PRO A 105 -3.64 13.52 3.54
CA PRO A 105 -2.29 14.06 3.61
C PRO A 105 -1.50 13.90 2.30
N THR A 106 -1.76 12.87 1.50
CA THR A 106 -1.14 12.73 0.16
C THR A 106 -1.56 13.86 -0.76
N LEU A 107 -2.85 14.14 -0.87
CA LEU A 107 -3.35 15.27 -1.67
C LEU A 107 -2.81 16.61 -1.14
N THR A 108 -2.71 16.75 0.18
CA THR A 108 -2.14 17.95 0.82
C THR A 108 -0.65 18.16 0.45
N ALA A 109 0.14 17.09 0.42
CA ALA A 109 1.55 17.14 0.01
C ALA A 109 1.69 17.44 -1.50
N ILE A 110 0.81 16.88 -2.33
CA ILE A 110 0.76 17.16 -3.77
C ILE A 110 0.42 18.64 -4.02
N GLU A 111 -0.56 19.20 -3.31
CA GLU A 111 -0.88 20.62 -3.37
C GLU A 111 0.30 21.52 -3.03
N LYS A 112 1.15 21.07 -2.09
CA LYS A 112 2.39 21.75 -1.69
C LYS A 112 3.51 21.63 -2.73
N GLY A 113 3.41 20.70 -3.68
CA GLY A 113 4.45 20.40 -4.67
C GLY A 113 5.53 19.44 -4.16
N THR A 114 5.23 18.64 -3.13
CA THR A 114 6.15 17.64 -2.56
C THR A 114 5.96 16.30 -3.25
N ASP A 115 7.04 15.68 -3.72
CA ASP A 115 7.01 14.35 -4.32
C ASP A 115 6.59 13.29 -3.29
N ILE A 116 5.97 12.20 -3.77
CA ILE A 116 5.40 11.16 -2.92
C ILE A 116 6.14 9.83 -3.14
N ALA A 117 6.68 9.23 -2.07
CA ALA A 117 7.00 7.82 -2.01
C ALA A 117 5.76 7.10 -1.44
N LEU A 118 5.05 6.34 -2.28
CA LEU A 118 3.74 5.79 -1.93
C LEU A 118 3.83 4.30 -1.60
N ALA A 119 3.65 3.96 -0.33
CA ALA A 119 3.47 2.59 0.16
C ALA A 119 2.02 2.28 0.54
N ASN A 120 1.21 3.31 0.78
CA ASN A 120 -0.21 3.19 1.10
C ASN A 120 -1.03 3.03 -0.18
N LYS A 121 -1.27 1.79 -0.59
CA LYS A 121 -2.02 1.48 -1.82
C LYS A 121 -3.47 1.95 -1.77
N GLU A 122 -4.08 1.98 -0.60
CA GLU A 122 -5.46 2.41 -0.39
C GLU A 122 -5.69 3.86 -0.85
N THR A 123 -4.67 4.69 -0.82
CA THR A 123 -4.70 6.06 -1.38
C THR A 123 -5.08 6.07 -2.87
N LEU A 124 -4.48 5.20 -3.69
CA LEU A 124 -4.80 5.10 -5.13
C LEU A 124 -6.02 4.22 -5.40
N VAL A 125 -6.25 3.20 -4.59
CA VAL A 125 -7.45 2.36 -4.73
C VAL A 125 -8.71 3.21 -4.58
N ALA A 126 -8.78 4.02 -3.56
CA ALA A 126 -10.00 4.76 -3.25
C ALA A 126 -10.08 6.13 -3.94
N GLY A 127 -8.96 6.84 -4.05
CA GLY A 127 -8.89 8.20 -4.58
C GLY A 127 -7.99 8.37 -5.81
N GLY A 128 -7.70 7.28 -6.54
CA GLY A 128 -6.68 7.27 -7.60
C GLY A 128 -6.89 8.35 -8.67
N GLU A 129 -8.12 8.54 -9.14
CA GLU A 129 -8.43 9.60 -10.12
C GLU A 129 -8.05 10.99 -9.60
N LEU A 130 -8.42 11.31 -8.36
CA LEU A 130 -8.13 12.62 -7.75
C LEU A 130 -6.62 12.79 -7.54
N VAL A 131 -5.95 11.76 -7.04
CA VAL A 131 -4.51 11.79 -6.74
C VAL A 131 -3.66 11.93 -8.00
N ILE A 132 -3.92 11.13 -9.03
CA ILE A 132 -3.16 11.18 -10.29
C ILE A 132 -3.40 12.50 -11.03
N LYS A 133 -4.64 12.99 -11.04
CA LYS A 133 -4.97 14.29 -11.62
C LYS A 133 -4.24 15.43 -10.90
N ALA A 134 -4.34 15.48 -9.57
CA ALA A 134 -3.67 16.50 -8.76
C ALA A 134 -2.14 16.46 -8.93
N ALA A 135 -1.54 15.26 -8.94
CA ALA A 135 -0.10 15.10 -9.17
C ALA A 135 0.32 15.62 -10.55
N ALA A 136 -0.45 15.32 -11.60
CA ALA A 136 -0.17 15.81 -12.95
C ALA A 136 -0.28 17.34 -13.05
N GLU A 137 -1.32 17.94 -12.46
CA GLU A 137 -1.52 19.39 -12.43
C GLU A 137 -0.41 20.15 -11.70
N LYS A 138 0.17 19.55 -10.65
CA LYS A 138 1.25 20.13 -9.84
C LYS A 138 2.65 19.75 -10.29
N GLY A 139 2.80 18.84 -11.25
CA GLY A 139 4.09 18.30 -11.68
C GLY A 139 4.78 17.45 -10.62
N VAL A 140 4.02 16.95 -9.63
CA VAL A 140 4.50 16.09 -8.54
C VAL A 140 4.64 14.65 -9.04
N LYS A 141 5.72 14.00 -8.63
CA LYS A 141 5.97 12.58 -8.96
C LYS A 141 5.52 11.67 -7.83
N ILE A 142 4.95 10.53 -8.20
CA ILE A 142 4.58 9.47 -7.29
C ILE A 142 5.49 8.29 -7.56
N TYR A 143 6.35 7.96 -6.60
CA TYR A 143 7.27 6.82 -6.67
C TYR A 143 6.66 5.65 -5.91
N PRO A 144 6.41 4.50 -6.57
CA PRO A 144 5.84 3.35 -5.91
C PRO A 144 6.84 2.69 -4.96
N VAL A 145 6.36 2.37 -3.75
CA VAL A 145 7.11 1.63 -2.73
C VAL A 145 6.64 0.17 -2.66
N ASP A 146 5.38 -0.11 -3.05
CA ASP A 146 4.92 -1.50 -3.19
C ASP A 146 5.83 -2.26 -4.16
N SER A 147 6.23 -3.49 -3.79
CA SER A 147 7.29 -4.24 -4.49
C SER A 147 6.97 -4.48 -5.96
N GLU A 148 5.74 -4.86 -6.27
CA GLU A 148 5.29 -5.14 -7.63
C GLU A 148 5.25 -3.86 -8.48
N HIS A 149 4.72 -2.77 -7.93
CA HIS A 149 4.66 -1.48 -8.63
C HIS A 149 6.03 -0.87 -8.81
N SER A 150 6.90 -0.99 -7.80
CA SER A 150 8.31 -0.62 -7.94
C SER A 150 9.00 -1.41 -9.04
N ALA A 151 8.73 -2.72 -9.15
CA ALA A 151 9.27 -3.57 -10.20
C ALA A 151 8.83 -3.10 -11.60
N ILE A 152 7.52 -2.84 -11.77
CA ILE A 152 6.97 -2.31 -13.03
C ILE A 152 7.62 -0.96 -13.36
N PHE A 153 7.67 -0.04 -12.39
CA PHE A 153 8.32 1.26 -12.54
C PHE A 153 9.77 1.12 -12.98
N GLN A 154 10.53 0.17 -12.41
CA GLN A 154 11.92 -0.11 -12.79
C GLN A 154 12.04 -0.68 -14.21
N CYS A 155 11.12 -1.55 -14.64
CA CYS A 155 11.11 -2.13 -15.99
C CYS A 155 10.77 -1.12 -17.08
N LEU A 156 10.09 -0.04 -16.74
CA LEU A 156 9.75 1.04 -17.67
C LEU A 156 10.91 2.02 -17.92
N GLN A 157 11.93 2.04 -17.04
CA GLN A 157 13.05 2.98 -17.20
C GLN A 157 13.86 2.70 -18.47
N GLY A 158 14.15 3.76 -19.22
CA GLY A 158 14.87 3.67 -20.50
C GLY A 158 13.99 3.21 -21.68
N ASN A 159 12.70 3.04 -21.47
CA ASN A 159 11.73 2.61 -22.47
C ASN A 159 10.56 3.60 -22.64
N GLU A 160 10.75 4.86 -22.27
CA GLU A 160 9.68 5.86 -22.22
C GLU A 160 9.00 6.15 -23.57
N GLY A 161 9.67 5.86 -24.68
CA GLY A 161 9.13 6.00 -26.04
C GLY A 161 8.45 4.75 -26.59
N ASN A 162 8.54 3.62 -25.91
CA ASN A 162 8.02 2.34 -26.36
C ASN A 162 6.59 2.12 -25.91
N LYS A 163 5.78 1.56 -26.82
CA LYS A 163 4.38 1.27 -26.52
C LYS A 163 4.26 0.03 -25.65
N LEU A 164 3.72 0.24 -24.46
CA LEU A 164 3.41 -0.82 -23.51
C LEU A 164 2.16 -1.58 -23.96
N LYS A 165 2.26 -2.90 -24.11
CA LYS A 165 1.13 -3.79 -24.40
C LYS A 165 0.35 -4.10 -23.12
N GLY A 166 1.06 -4.42 -22.05
CA GLY A 166 0.48 -4.71 -20.74
C GLY A 166 1.54 -4.96 -19.66
N ILE A 167 1.08 -5.34 -18.49
CA ILE A 167 1.92 -5.74 -17.37
C ILE A 167 1.56 -7.13 -16.87
N ILE A 168 2.55 -7.81 -16.30
CA ILE A 168 2.38 -9.07 -15.59
C ILE A 168 2.60 -8.79 -14.10
N LEU A 169 1.50 -8.77 -13.36
CA LEU A 169 1.48 -8.49 -11.93
C LEU A 169 1.62 -9.82 -11.17
N THR A 170 2.76 -10.04 -10.51
CA THR A 170 2.99 -11.30 -9.78
C THR A 170 2.35 -11.28 -8.40
N ALA A 171 1.95 -12.44 -7.91
CA ALA A 171 1.41 -12.67 -6.57
C ALA A 171 2.11 -13.84 -5.90
N SER A 172 2.35 -13.77 -4.59
CA SER A 172 2.85 -14.94 -3.82
C SER A 172 1.82 -16.08 -3.76
N GLY A 173 0.55 -15.78 -4.00
CA GLY A 173 -0.59 -16.69 -3.84
C GLY A 173 -1.02 -16.91 -2.39
N GLY A 174 -0.36 -16.28 -1.42
CA GLY A 174 -0.70 -16.38 0.00
C GLY A 174 -0.50 -17.78 0.61
N PRO A 175 -0.95 -17.99 1.85
CA PRO A 175 -0.82 -19.26 2.55
C PRO A 175 -1.77 -20.35 2.02
N PHE A 176 -2.82 -19.98 1.30
CA PHE A 176 -3.86 -20.90 0.85
C PHE A 176 -3.83 -21.21 -0.65
N PHE A 177 -2.70 -20.94 -1.29
CA PHE A 177 -2.51 -21.33 -2.68
C PHE A 177 -2.77 -22.83 -2.91
N GLY A 178 -3.58 -23.15 -3.93
CA GLY A 178 -3.97 -24.53 -4.28
C GLY A 178 -5.08 -25.12 -3.40
N LYS A 179 -5.66 -24.34 -2.48
CA LYS A 179 -6.84 -24.73 -1.69
C LYS A 179 -8.12 -24.30 -2.40
N THR A 180 -9.15 -25.15 -2.27
CA THR A 180 -10.50 -24.84 -2.75
C THR A 180 -11.35 -24.22 -1.65
N LYS A 181 -12.54 -23.67 -1.98
CA LYS A 181 -13.48 -23.16 -0.97
C LYS A 181 -13.82 -24.20 0.10
N SER A 182 -13.95 -25.48 -0.26
CA SER A 182 -14.21 -26.55 0.68
C SER A 182 -13.07 -26.79 1.68
N ASP A 183 -11.82 -26.54 1.26
CA ASP A 183 -10.65 -26.69 2.13
C ASP A 183 -10.47 -25.50 3.09
N LEU A 184 -11.16 -24.39 2.83
CA LEU A 184 -11.03 -23.14 3.59
C LEU A 184 -12.12 -22.97 4.66
N GLY A 185 -13.04 -23.93 4.77
CA GLY A 185 -13.99 -23.97 5.88
C GLY A 185 -13.28 -24.21 7.21
N GLY A 186 -13.46 -23.29 8.18
CA GLY A 186 -12.85 -23.41 9.51
C GLY A 186 -11.36 -23.01 9.58
N VAL A 187 -10.85 -22.27 8.60
CA VAL A 187 -9.50 -21.68 8.65
C VAL A 187 -9.39 -20.72 9.84
N THR A 188 -8.34 -20.92 10.66
CA THR A 188 -8.08 -20.06 11.82
C THR A 188 -7.31 -18.79 11.46
N VAL A 189 -7.38 -17.79 12.33
CA VAL A 189 -6.60 -16.55 12.20
C VAL A 189 -5.09 -16.84 12.12
N GLU A 190 -4.59 -17.78 12.92
CA GLU A 190 -3.18 -18.17 12.93
C GLU A 190 -2.73 -18.76 11.59
N GLN A 191 -3.57 -19.64 11.00
CA GLN A 191 -3.29 -20.23 9.69
C GLN A 191 -3.25 -19.14 8.60
N ALA A 192 -4.17 -18.18 8.64
CA ALA A 192 -4.25 -17.09 7.68
C ALA A 192 -3.09 -16.09 7.84
N LEU A 193 -2.56 -15.91 9.05
CA LEU A 193 -1.40 -15.06 9.34
C LEU A 193 -0.04 -15.70 8.99
N ASN A 194 0.00 -16.99 8.67
CA ASN A 194 1.25 -17.68 8.36
C ASN A 194 1.63 -17.55 6.88
N HIS A 195 2.15 -16.36 6.51
CA HIS A 195 2.59 -16.11 5.13
C HIS A 195 3.91 -16.81 4.80
N PRO A 196 4.05 -17.50 3.64
CA PRO A 196 5.22 -18.34 3.34
C PRO A 196 6.53 -17.57 3.13
N ASN A 197 6.50 -16.33 2.61
CA ASN A 197 7.69 -15.61 2.15
C ASN A 197 7.91 -14.26 2.84
N TRP A 198 6.85 -13.61 3.33
CA TRP A 198 6.90 -12.25 3.83
C TRP A 198 6.50 -12.15 5.30
N SER A 199 7.25 -11.38 6.07
CA SER A 199 6.86 -10.95 7.41
C SER A 199 6.19 -9.58 7.32
N MET A 200 4.88 -9.54 7.50
CA MET A 200 4.05 -8.34 7.25
C MET A 200 3.13 -8.06 8.43
N GLY A 201 2.51 -6.87 8.41
CA GLY A 201 1.44 -6.53 9.36
C GLY A 201 0.23 -7.45 9.22
N ARG A 202 -0.56 -7.59 10.30
CA ARG A 202 -1.69 -8.53 10.35
C ARG A 202 -2.71 -8.30 9.22
N LYS A 203 -3.12 -7.05 8.99
CA LYS A 203 -4.12 -6.71 7.95
C LYS A 203 -3.67 -7.14 6.55
N ILE A 204 -2.48 -6.73 6.11
CA ILE A 204 -1.96 -7.06 4.78
C ILE A 204 -1.68 -8.56 4.61
N THR A 205 -1.38 -9.29 5.70
CA THR A 205 -1.22 -10.74 5.66
C THR A 205 -2.56 -11.43 5.37
N ILE A 206 -3.67 -10.98 5.97
CA ILE A 206 -5.01 -11.47 5.62
C ILE A 206 -5.40 -11.06 4.20
N ASP A 207 -5.08 -9.84 3.77
CA ASP A 207 -5.30 -9.41 2.38
C ASP A 207 -4.54 -10.29 1.38
N SER A 208 -3.33 -10.73 1.72
CA SER A 208 -2.58 -11.71 0.91
C SER A 208 -3.27 -13.08 0.89
N ALA A 209 -3.75 -13.55 2.04
CA ALA A 209 -4.43 -14.83 2.18
C ALA A 209 -5.74 -14.90 1.36
N THR A 210 -6.47 -13.80 1.26
CA THR A 210 -7.74 -13.66 0.50
C THR A 210 -7.54 -13.23 -0.95
N LEU A 211 -6.31 -13.00 -1.41
CA LEU A 211 -5.95 -12.31 -2.65
C LEU A 211 -6.53 -10.89 -2.79
N MET A 212 -7.07 -10.32 -1.71
CA MET A 212 -7.47 -8.91 -1.68
C MET A 212 -6.29 -7.98 -1.98
N ASN A 213 -5.12 -8.26 -1.39
CA ASN A 213 -3.91 -7.49 -1.65
C ASN A 213 -3.63 -7.37 -3.14
N LYS A 214 -3.71 -8.47 -3.88
CA LYS A 214 -3.51 -8.48 -5.33
C LYS A 214 -4.61 -7.72 -6.09
N GLY A 215 -5.83 -7.77 -5.60
CA GLY A 215 -6.93 -6.96 -6.12
C GLY A 215 -6.71 -5.45 -5.92
N LEU A 216 -6.23 -5.03 -4.74
CA LEU A 216 -5.88 -3.63 -4.47
C LEU A 216 -4.70 -3.18 -5.34
N GLU A 217 -3.70 -4.00 -5.49
CA GLU A 217 -2.54 -3.75 -6.36
C GLU A 217 -2.90 -3.66 -7.84
N PHE A 218 -3.87 -4.45 -8.30
CA PHE A 218 -4.41 -4.35 -9.65
C PHE A 218 -5.01 -2.95 -9.91
N ILE A 219 -5.78 -2.42 -8.95
CA ILE A 219 -6.38 -1.08 -9.04
C ILE A 219 -5.29 -0.01 -8.99
N GLU A 220 -4.32 -0.14 -8.08
CA GLU A 220 -3.18 0.78 -7.96
C GLU A 220 -2.37 0.85 -9.26
N ALA A 221 -2.06 -0.31 -9.88
CA ALA A 221 -1.33 -0.38 -11.14
C ALA A 221 -2.05 0.34 -12.28
N MET A 222 -3.38 0.22 -12.35
CA MET A 222 -4.17 0.95 -13.35
C MET A 222 -3.95 2.46 -13.25
N TRP A 223 -3.93 3.01 -12.04
CA TRP A 223 -3.74 4.44 -11.82
C TRP A 223 -2.30 4.89 -12.06
N LEU A 224 -1.32 4.18 -11.49
CA LEU A 224 0.10 4.55 -11.59
C LEU A 224 0.61 4.51 -13.03
N PHE A 225 0.22 3.49 -13.79
CA PHE A 225 0.75 3.23 -15.12
C PHE A 225 -0.25 3.55 -16.24
N LYS A 226 -1.40 4.13 -15.90
CA LYS A 226 -2.48 4.53 -16.83
C LYS A 226 -2.93 3.37 -17.73
N LEU A 227 -3.15 2.21 -17.12
CA LEU A 227 -3.55 0.98 -17.79
C LEU A 227 -5.06 0.76 -17.71
N ARG A 228 -5.58 0.06 -18.71
CA ARG A 228 -6.92 -0.51 -18.65
C ARG A 228 -6.87 -1.91 -18.00
N PRO A 229 -8.00 -2.40 -17.42
CA PRO A 229 -8.05 -3.73 -16.81
C PRO A 229 -7.50 -4.86 -17.67
N GLU A 230 -7.78 -4.82 -18.98
CA GLU A 230 -7.39 -5.85 -19.94
C GLU A 230 -5.88 -5.90 -20.23
N GLN A 231 -5.14 -4.88 -19.80
CA GLN A 231 -3.68 -4.79 -19.95
C GLN A 231 -2.93 -5.33 -18.73
N ILE A 232 -3.63 -5.87 -17.73
CA ILE A 232 -3.03 -6.39 -16.50
C ILE A 232 -3.31 -7.88 -16.38
N GLU A 233 -2.28 -8.69 -16.54
CA GLU A 233 -2.31 -10.12 -16.25
C GLU A 233 -1.82 -10.37 -14.83
N ILE A 234 -2.57 -11.17 -14.05
CA ILE A 234 -2.13 -11.61 -12.73
C ILE A 234 -1.56 -13.02 -12.83
N VAL A 235 -0.36 -13.22 -12.26
CA VAL A 235 0.34 -14.51 -12.26
C VAL A 235 0.79 -14.84 -10.85
N VAL A 236 0.52 -16.06 -10.39
CA VAL A 236 1.02 -16.54 -9.10
C VAL A 236 2.45 -17.05 -9.28
N HIS A 237 3.38 -16.45 -8.54
CA HIS A 237 4.78 -16.80 -8.50
C HIS A 237 5.21 -17.03 -7.04
N ARG A 238 5.20 -18.29 -6.62
CA ARG A 238 5.38 -18.72 -5.22
C ARG A 238 6.70 -18.29 -4.60
N GLN A 239 7.76 -18.21 -5.38
CA GLN A 239 9.10 -17.89 -4.89
C GLN A 239 9.27 -16.39 -4.60
N SER A 240 8.39 -15.52 -5.11
CA SER A 240 8.47 -14.06 -4.96
C SER A 240 9.84 -13.47 -5.36
N VAL A 241 10.50 -14.04 -6.36
CA VAL A 241 11.79 -13.59 -6.92
C VAL A 241 11.56 -12.64 -8.08
N VAL A 242 10.63 -12.96 -8.98
CA VAL A 242 10.13 -12.04 -10.00
C VAL A 242 9.05 -11.19 -9.35
N HIS A 243 9.35 -9.92 -9.15
CA HIS A 243 8.41 -9.02 -8.47
C HIS A 243 7.31 -8.48 -9.35
N SER A 244 7.52 -8.35 -10.64
CA SER A 244 6.54 -8.12 -11.73
C SER A 244 7.29 -7.89 -13.04
N ALA A 245 6.55 -7.78 -14.15
CA ALA A 245 7.12 -7.56 -15.47
C ALA A 245 6.23 -6.65 -16.33
N VAL A 246 6.82 -6.12 -17.40
CA VAL A 246 6.12 -5.36 -18.44
C VAL A 246 6.25 -6.10 -19.77
N GLU A 247 5.19 -6.08 -20.58
CA GLU A 247 5.16 -6.64 -21.94
C GLU A 247 5.01 -5.49 -22.93
N TYR A 248 5.88 -5.46 -23.94
CA TYR A 248 5.86 -4.48 -25.01
C TYR A 248 5.14 -5.02 -26.26
N GLU A 249 4.82 -4.14 -27.22
CA GLU A 249 4.10 -4.51 -28.45
C GLU A 249 4.81 -5.56 -29.33
N ASP A 250 6.14 -5.68 -29.21
CA ASP A 250 6.95 -6.71 -29.88
C ASP A 250 6.92 -8.07 -29.14
N ASN A 251 6.10 -8.19 -28.09
CA ASN A 251 6.00 -9.33 -27.17
C ASN A 251 7.27 -9.58 -26.32
N SER A 252 8.20 -8.64 -26.26
CA SER A 252 9.30 -8.71 -25.30
C SER A 252 8.77 -8.47 -23.89
N VAL A 253 9.27 -9.26 -22.92
CA VAL A 253 8.94 -9.14 -21.51
C VAL A 253 10.17 -8.73 -20.73
N ILE A 254 10.08 -7.62 -19.99
CA ILE A 254 11.13 -7.15 -19.08
C ILE A 254 10.64 -7.32 -17.66
N ALA A 255 11.40 -8.02 -16.83
CA ALA A 255 11.06 -8.30 -15.44
C ALA A 255 12.14 -7.80 -14.47
N GLN A 256 11.72 -7.31 -13.31
CA GLN A 256 12.62 -7.01 -12.20
C GLN A 256 12.65 -8.21 -11.26
N LEU A 257 13.86 -8.64 -10.92
CA LEU A 257 14.12 -9.75 -10.00
C LEU A 257 14.87 -9.23 -8.77
N GLY A 258 14.54 -9.78 -7.61
CA GLY A 258 15.20 -9.47 -6.34
C GLY A 258 14.85 -10.46 -5.25
N VAL A 259 15.55 -10.38 -4.13
CA VAL A 259 15.12 -11.05 -2.90
C VAL A 259 13.86 -10.35 -2.36
N PRO A 260 12.98 -11.05 -1.62
CA PRO A 260 11.78 -10.43 -1.04
C PRO A 260 12.15 -9.56 0.17
N ASP A 261 12.65 -8.35 -0.09
CA ASP A 261 13.05 -7.37 0.91
C ASP A 261 12.56 -5.97 0.50
N MET A 262 11.79 -5.33 1.36
CA MET A 262 11.20 -4.01 1.10
C MET A 262 12.23 -2.87 1.08
N LYS A 263 13.45 -3.07 1.57
CA LYS A 263 14.50 -2.05 1.48
C LYS A 263 14.83 -1.69 0.04
N ILE A 264 14.73 -2.65 -0.90
CA ILE A 264 14.99 -2.40 -2.33
C ILE A 264 14.01 -1.36 -2.90
N PRO A 265 12.69 -1.57 -2.89
CA PRO A 265 11.74 -0.60 -3.42
C PRO A 265 11.69 0.70 -2.62
N ILE A 266 11.83 0.65 -1.29
CA ILE A 266 11.91 1.85 -0.44
C ILE A 266 13.10 2.71 -0.86
N GLN A 267 14.30 2.13 -0.94
CA GLN A 267 15.51 2.84 -1.32
C GLN A 267 15.39 3.43 -2.73
N TYR A 268 14.87 2.64 -3.68
CA TYR A 268 14.72 3.11 -5.05
C TYR A 268 13.74 4.28 -5.15
N ALA A 269 12.61 4.24 -4.44
CA ALA A 269 11.65 5.35 -4.40
C ALA A 269 12.27 6.62 -3.76
N LEU A 270 13.06 6.47 -2.70
CA LEU A 270 13.66 7.59 -1.99
C LEU A 270 14.84 8.21 -2.73
N LEU A 271 15.60 7.45 -3.53
CA LEU A 271 16.84 7.89 -4.16
C LEU A 271 16.77 8.00 -5.69
N TYR A 272 15.60 7.65 -6.27
CA TYR A 272 15.45 7.71 -7.73
C TYR A 272 16.03 9.01 -8.32
N PRO A 273 16.77 8.94 -9.45
CA PRO A 273 17.01 7.76 -10.30
C PRO A 273 18.23 6.91 -9.91
N GLU A 274 18.91 7.21 -8.81
CA GLU A 274 20.16 6.57 -8.43
C GLU A 274 19.96 5.13 -7.94
N ARG A 275 20.90 4.23 -8.33
CA ARG A 275 21.01 2.88 -7.80
C ARG A 275 22.28 2.78 -6.97
N VAL A 276 22.11 2.76 -5.67
CA VAL A 276 23.20 2.71 -4.70
C VAL A 276 23.18 1.39 -3.93
N GLU A 277 24.24 1.10 -3.20
CA GLU A 277 24.35 -0.10 -2.37
C GLU A 277 23.19 -0.20 -1.38
N CYS A 278 22.53 -1.38 -1.33
CA CYS A 278 21.44 -1.70 -0.44
C CYS A 278 21.83 -2.86 0.47
N ASP A 279 21.50 -2.76 1.77
CA ASP A 279 21.80 -3.79 2.76
C ASP A 279 20.77 -4.94 2.70
N VAL A 280 20.81 -5.67 1.59
CA VAL A 280 19.97 -6.86 1.35
C VAL A 280 20.83 -8.02 0.84
N LYS A 281 20.36 -9.22 1.06
CA LYS A 281 21.04 -10.42 0.53
C LYS A 281 21.08 -10.36 -1.00
N LYS A 282 22.22 -10.71 -1.59
CA LYS A 282 22.33 -10.83 -3.05
C LYS A 282 21.44 -11.98 -3.55
N LEU A 283 20.68 -11.73 -4.60
CA LEU A 283 19.94 -12.78 -5.29
C LEU A 283 20.90 -13.74 -5.99
N SER A 284 20.70 -15.04 -5.77
CA SER A 284 21.38 -16.12 -6.47
C SER A 284 20.32 -16.94 -7.21
N LEU A 285 20.30 -16.86 -8.53
CA LEU A 285 19.34 -17.63 -9.34
C LEU A 285 19.60 -19.13 -9.28
N THR A 286 20.86 -19.53 -9.10
CA THR A 286 21.24 -20.93 -8.97
C THR A 286 20.74 -21.58 -7.69
N ASP A 287 20.53 -20.79 -6.60
CA ASP A 287 19.98 -21.29 -5.34
C ASP A 287 18.48 -21.63 -5.48
N TYR A 288 17.77 -20.90 -6.34
CA TYR A 288 16.37 -21.22 -6.66
C TYR A 288 16.24 -22.34 -7.70
N GLY A 289 17.17 -22.40 -8.66
CA GLY A 289 17.21 -23.41 -9.73
C GLY A 289 16.01 -23.38 -10.66
N LYS A 290 14.78 -23.22 -10.12
CA LYS A 290 13.51 -23.23 -10.85
C LYS A 290 12.55 -22.17 -10.33
N LEU A 291 11.98 -21.39 -11.24
CA LEU A 291 10.91 -20.44 -10.96
C LEU A 291 9.61 -20.98 -11.57
N THR A 292 8.51 -20.88 -10.82
CA THR A 292 7.19 -21.38 -11.23
C THR A 292 6.18 -20.26 -11.35
N PHE A 293 5.29 -20.40 -12.34
CA PHE A 293 4.24 -19.42 -12.62
C PHE A 293 2.92 -20.14 -12.85
N GLU A 294 1.85 -19.69 -12.22
CA GLU A 294 0.55 -20.33 -12.26
C GLU A 294 -0.56 -19.27 -12.35
N LYS A 295 -1.73 -19.67 -12.80
CA LYS A 295 -2.89 -18.78 -12.86
C LYS A 295 -3.48 -18.59 -11.47
N PRO A 296 -4.01 -17.38 -11.14
CA PRO A 296 -4.74 -17.18 -9.90
C PRO A 296 -6.09 -17.91 -9.95
N ASP A 297 -6.55 -18.35 -8.78
CA ASP A 297 -7.87 -18.97 -8.64
C ASP A 297 -8.92 -17.90 -8.36
N TYR A 298 -9.62 -17.47 -9.39
CA TYR A 298 -10.70 -16.49 -9.29
C TYR A 298 -11.97 -17.08 -8.65
N ASP A 299 -12.18 -18.39 -8.69
CA ASP A 299 -13.39 -19.02 -8.18
C ASP A 299 -13.36 -19.16 -6.67
N THR A 300 -12.20 -19.44 -6.10
CA THR A 300 -12.01 -19.57 -4.65
C THR A 300 -11.91 -18.20 -3.97
N PHE A 301 -11.25 -17.20 -4.57
CA PHE A 301 -10.94 -15.94 -3.90
C PHE A 301 -11.83 -14.78 -4.39
N ASP A 302 -12.98 -14.63 -3.74
CA ASP A 302 -13.98 -13.61 -4.07
C ASP A 302 -13.47 -12.17 -3.94
N CYS A 303 -12.51 -11.89 -3.04
CA CYS A 303 -11.93 -10.56 -2.85
C CYS A 303 -11.23 -10.06 -4.12
N LEU A 304 -10.47 -10.91 -4.81
CA LEU A 304 -9.82 -10.54 -6.07
C LEU A 304 -10.86 -10.18 -7.14
N ARG A 305 -11.91 -11.00 -7.27
CA ARG A 305 -13.01 -10.73 -8.21
C ARG A 305 -13.74 -9.42 -7.90
N ALA A 306 -13.98 -9.15 -6.60
CA ALA A 306 -14.64 -7.93 -6.17
C ALA A 306 -13.83 -6.68 -6.56
N CYS A 307 -12.50 -6.70 -6.40
CA CYS A 307 -11.63 -5.59 -6.82
C CYS A 307 -11.67 -5.36 -8.33
N ILE A 308 -11.54 -6.42 -9.14
CA ILE A 308 -11.58 -6.32 -10.61
C ILE A 308 -12.96 -5.80 -11.05
N LYS A 309 -14.04 -6.33 -10.47
CA LYS A 309 -15.41 -5.86 -10.74
C LYS A 309 -15.57 -4.38 -10.36
N ALA A 310 -15.13 -3.98 -9.18
CA ALA A 310 -15.25 -2.62 -8.68
C ALA A 310 -14.56 -1.62 -9.60
N VAL A 311 -13.33 -1.90 -10.04
CA VAL A 311 -12.60 -0.97 -10.91
C VAL A 311 -13.13 -0.96 -12.35
N THR A 312 -13.66 -2.08 -12.84
CA THR A 312 -14.31 -2.15 -14.16
C THR A 312 -15.59 -1.29 -14.21
N ILE A 313 -16.37 -1.28 -13.12
CA ILE A 313 -17.54 -0.41 -12.98
C ILE A 313 -17.11 1.04 -12.73
N GLY A 314 -16.06 1.25 -11.93
CA GLY A 314 -15.47 2.55 -11.64
C GLY A 314 -16.24 3.39 -10.61
N GLY A 315 -15.92 4.69 -10.57
CA GLY A 315 -16.51 5.63 -9.62
C GLY A 315 -16.13 5.30 -8.17
N ASN A 316 -17.12 5.27 -7.29
CA ASN A 316 -16.97 5.05 -5.86
C ASN A 316 -16.78 3.58 -5.44
N LEU A 317 -16.89 2.62 -6.36
CA LEU A 317 -16.86 1.20 -6.01
C LEU A 317 -15.50 0.72 -5.44
N PRO A 318 -14.34 1.14 -5.98
CA PRO A 318 -13.06 0.76 -5.40
C PRO A 318 -12.89 1.22 -3.93
N ALA A 319 -13.35 2.44 -3.60
CA ALA A 319 -13.37 2.92 -2.22
C ALA A 319 -14.30 2.08 -1.33
N ALA A 320 -15.47 1.71 -1.85
CA ALA A 320 -16.44 0.88 -1.14
C ALA A 320 -15.89 -0.52 -0.85
N VAL A 321 -15.26 -1.17 -1.84
CA VAL A 321 -14.65 -2.50 -1.69
C VAL A 321 -13.51 -2.46 -0.67
N ASN A 322 -12.68 -1.42 -0.68
CA ASN A 322 -11.63 -1.25 0.32
C ASN A 322 -12.20 -1.08 1.73
N GLY A 323 -13.19 -0.20 1.92
CA GLY A 323 -13.82 0.03 3.22
C GLY A 323 -14.49 -1.22 3.79
N ALA A 324 -15.19 -1.99 2.93
CA ALA A 324 -15.78 -3.26 3.31
C ALA A 324 -14.73 -4.29 3.73
N ASN A 325 -13.61 -4.37 3.01
CA ASN A 325 -12.52 -5.27 3.34
C ASN A 325 -11.90 -4.94 4.69
N GLU A 326 -11.65 -3.68 5.00
CA GLU A 326 -11.06 -3.30 6.29
C GLU A 326 -11.95 -3.74 7.47
N GLU A 327 -13.28 -3.59 7.37
CA GLU A 327 -14.23 -4.04 8.40
C GLU A 327 -14.31 -5.59 8.47
N ALA A 328 -14.35 -6.26 7.32
CA ALA A 328 -14.42 -7.72 7.28
C ALA A 328 -13.14 -8.37 7.82
N VAL A 329 -11.97 -7.84 7.46
CA VAL A 329 -10.67 -8.32 7.99
C VAL A 329 -10.56 -8.08 9.49
N ALA A 330 -10.98 -6.91 9.98
CA ALA A 330 -11.02 -6.65 11.43
C ALA A 330 -11.94 -7.64 12.16
N ALA A 331 -13.12 -7.90 11.62
CA ALA A 331 -14.07 -8.86 12.18
C ALA A 331 -13.51 -10.29 12.20
N PHE A 332 -12.81 -10.72 11.15
CA PHE A 332 -12.14 -12.03 11.13
C PHE A 332 -11.01 -12.11 12.16
N LEU A 333 -10.18 -11.09 12.27
CA LEU A 333 -9.08 -11.03 13.25
C LEU A 333 -9.59 -11.06 14.70
N ASP A 334 -10.81 -10.57 14.93
CA ASP A 334 -11.53 -10.61 16.22
C ASP A 334 -12.35 -11.90 16.42
N GLY A 335 -12.36 -12.82 15.45
CA GLY A 335 -13.10 -14.09 15.52
C GLY A 335 -14.62 -13.94 15.41
N ARG A 336 -15.11 -12.83 14.81
CA ARG A 336 -16.54 -12.55 14.63
C ARG A 336 -17.14 -13.10 13.33
N VAL A 337 -16.30 -13.40 12.36
CA VAL A 337 -16.68 -13.99 11.07
C VAL A 337 -15.65 -15.03 10.64
N ASP A 338 -16.05 -15.96 9.76
CA ASP A 338 -15.14 -16.95 9.19
C ASP A 338 -14.30 -16.38 8.04
N PHE A 339 -13.22 -17.08 7.67
CA PHE A 339 -12.30 -16.65 6.62
C PHE A 339 -13.00 -16.37 5.28
N LEU A 340 -13.89 -17.26 4.86
CA LEU A 340 -14.63 -17.10 3.60
C LEU A 340 -15.66 -15.97 3.63
N ASP A 341 -16.12 -15.57 4.82
CA ASP A 341 -17.05 -14.45 4.97
C ASP A 341 -16.43 -13.13 4.56
N ILE A 342 -15.09 -12.97 4.67
CA ILE A 342 -14.39 -11.76 4.19
C ILE A 342 -14.76 -11.51 2.72
N GLY A 343 -14.54 -12.49 1.86
CA GLY A 343 -14.85 -12.36 0.43
C GLY A 343 -16.35 -12.17 0.15
N ARG A 344 -17.21 -12.88 0.89
CA ARG A 344 -18.68 -12.76 0.78
C ARG A 344 -19.16 -11.36 1.13
N ILE A 345 -18.67 -10.78 2.22
CA ILE A 345 -19.02 -9.42 2.67
C ILE A 345 -18.56 -8.39 1.65
N VAL A 346 -17.30 -8.48 1.23
CA VAL A 346 -16.70 -7.54 0.25
C VAL A 346 -17.47 -7.57 -1.08
N MET A 347 -17.77 -8.77 -1.60
CA MET A 347 -18.55 -8.93 -2.83
C MET A 347 -19.98 -8.41 -2.67
N SER A 348 -20.64 -8.69 -1.55
CA SER A 348 -22.01 -8.20 -1.27
C SER A 348 -22.07 -6.68 -1.22
N VAL A 349 -21.08 -6.03 -0.61
CA VAL A 349 -20.99 -4.54 -0.61
C VAL A 349 -20.75 -4.01 -2.02
N CYS A 350 -19.84 -4.64 -2.79
CA CYS A 350 -19.61 -4.28 -4.18
C CYS A 350 -20.91 -4.34 -5.01
N ASP A 351 -21.69 -5.42 -4.86
CA ASP A 351 -22.91 -5.66 -5.64
C ASP A 351 -24.06 -4.72 -5.27
N SER A 352 -24.13 -4.33 -4.00
CA SER A 352 -25.21 -3.47 -3.50
C SER A 352 -24.88 -1.97 -3.57
N THR A 353 -23.64 -1.59 -3.87
CA THR A 353 -23.22 -0.18 -3.95
C THR A 353 -23.58 0.43 -5.31
N PRO A 354 -24.46 1.44 -5.39
CA PRO A 354 -24.74 2.11 -6.64
C PRO A 354 -23.53 2.94 -7.08
N ARG A 355 -23.19 2.85 -8.38
CA ARG A 355 -22.10 3.63 -8.96
C ARG A 355 -22.40 5.14 -8.86
N LYS A 356 -21.42 5.89 -8.34
CA LYS A 356 -21.41 7.37 -8.32
C LYS A 356 -20.05 7.86 -8.81
N GLU A 357 -20.03 8.99 -9.50
CA GLU A 357 -18.78 9.66 -9.84
C GLU A 357 -18.10 10.22 -8.58
N ILE A 358 -16.78 10.21 -8.57
CA ILE A 358 -15.96 10.85 -7.56
C ILE A 358 -15.48 12.20 -8.12
N LYS A 359 -15.86 13.29 -7.46
CA LYS A 359 -15.49 14.65 -7.86
C LYS A 359 -14.55 15.32 -6.86
N CYS A 360 -14.61 14.90 -5.61
CA CYS A 360 -13.82 15.47 -4.51
C CYS A 360 -13.50 14.40 -3.46
N VAL A 361 -12.67 14.75 -2.50
CA VAL A 361 -12.27 13.85 -1.41
C VAL A 361 -13.48 13.43 -0.56
N GLU A 362 -14.42 14.31 -0.35
CA GLU A 362 -15.64 14.06 0.43
C GLU A 362 -16.48 12.93 -0.17
N ASP A 363 -16.53 12.83 -1.51
CA ASP A 363 -17.23 11.73 -2.19
C ASP A 363 -16.57 10.37 -1.89
N VAL A 364 -15.23 10.34 -1.83
CA VAL A 364 -14.47 9.13 -1.48
C VAL A 364 -14.71 8.73 -0.03
N LEU A 365 -14.62 9.70 0.90
CA LEU A 365 -14.85 9.47 2.33
C LEU A 365 -16.27 9.01 2.61
N GLU A 366 -17.24 9.57 1.91
CA GLU A 366 -18.66 9.16 2.03
C GLU A 366 -18.89 7.74 1.48
N ALA A 367 -18.23 7.37 0.38
CA ALA A 367 -18.29 6.03 -0.17
C ALA A 367 -17.71 4.98 0.82
N ASP A 368 -16.53 5.27 1.36
CA ASP A 368 -15.88 4.43 2.38
C ASP A 368 -16.76 4.28 3.63
N ARG A 369 -17.29 5.39 4.16
CA ARG A 369 -18.15 5.38 5.34
C ARG A 369 -19.39 4.49 5.14
N LYS A 370 -20.11 4.66 4.03
CA LYS A 370 -21.31 3.87 3.71
C LYS A 370 -20.99 2.39 3.53
N ALA A 371 -19.87 2.09 2.87
CA ALA A 371 -19.42 0.72 2.68
C ALA A 371 -19.08 0.04 4.02
N ARG A 372 -18.42 0.76 4.93
CA ARG A 372 -18.15 0.25 6.30
C ARG A 372 -19.43 0.01 7.08
N GLU A 373 -20.39 0.91 7.02
CA GLU A 373 -21.72 0.73 7.67
C GLU A 373 -22.39 -0.53 7.12
N ARG A 374 -22.43 -0.69 5.80
CA ARG A 374 -23.03 -1.87 5.18
C ARG A 374 -22.29 -3.17 5.53
N ALA A 375 -20.96 -3.13 5.55
CA ALA A 375 -20.17 -4.30 5.98
C ALA A 375 -20.46 -4.68 7.43
N LYS A 376 -20.58 -3.72 8.35
CA LYS A 376 -20.94 -3.96 9.75
C LYS A 376 -22.35 -4.59 9.91
N GLU A 377 -23.30 -4.18 9.11
CA GLU A 377 -24.63 -4.82 9.07
C GLU A 377 -24.51 -6.30 8.67
N LEU A 378 -23.70 -6.60 7.64
CA LEU A 378 -23.49 -7.97 7.17
C LEU A 378 -22.68 -8.83 8.15
N ILE A 379 -21.81 -8.23 8.96
CA ILE A 379 -21.05 -8.91 10.03
C ILE A 379 -21.97 -9.23 11.24
N GLY A 380 -22.93 -8.39 11.52
CA GLY A 380 -23.88 -8.57 12.63
C GLY A 380 -25.10 -9.41 12.30
N ALA A 381 -25.28 -9.79 11.03
CA ALA A 381 -26.41 -10.61 10.56
C ALA A 381 -26.06 -12.09 10.58
#